data_acb3b52975f5fe20a844e3ba7543d087
#
_entry.id   acb3b52975f5fe20a844e3ba7543d087
#
_cell.length_a   1.000
_cell.length_b   1.000
_cell.length_c   1.000
_cell.angle_alpha   90.00
_cell.angle_beta   90.00
_cell.angle_gamma   90.00
#
_symmetry.space_group_name_H-M   'P 1'
#
loop_
_entity.id
_entity.type
_entity.pdbx_description
1 polymer ?
#
loop_
_entity_poly.entity_id
_entity_poly.type
_entity_poly.pdbx_seq_one_letter_code
_entity_poly.pdbx_strand_id
1 'polypeptide(L)'
;MQAQIATTRAAKPTKTCLVVEDNIFDQERIKRIMDKSFQGVFVAMASTLEDARAHMARYQTSMILLDNNLPDGNGANFAVELAEKPEFAGIPIIIVSDWPTPFMFDKAQSAGVIHVVNKSDFGARYIHAALNHKVKRPRLN
;
A
#
# COMPACT_ATOMS: atom_id res chain seq x y z
N MET A 1 -14.85 -9.88 32.01
CA MET A 1 -14.68 -9.58 31.20
C MET A 1 -14.88 -8.40 30.70
N GLN A 2 -15.20 -7.69 30.86
CA GLN A 2 -15.37 -6.62 30.28
C GLN A 2 -14.40 -5.61 30.33
N ALA A 3 -13.43 -5.56 31.05
CA ALA A 3 -12.40 -4.54 31.10
C ALA A 3 -11.73 -4.38 29.80
N GLN A 4 -11.73 -5.40 29.04
CA GLN A 4 -11.13 -5.33 27.79
C GLN A 4 -11.84 -4.39 26.88
N ILE A 5 -13.02 -4.14 27.14
CA ILE A 5 -13.73 -3.17 26.37
C ILE A 5 -13.15 -1.80 26.56
N ALA A 6 -12.71 -1.53 27.75
CA ALA A 6 -12.13 -0.26 28.03
C ALA A 6 -10.90 -0.01 27.17
N THR A 7 -10.14 -1.04 26.91
CA THR A 7 -8.98 -0.84 26.05
C THR A 7 -9.36 -0.50 24.66
N THR A 8 -10.44 -1.04 24.19
CA THR A 8 -10.83 -0.75 22.84
C THR A 8 -11.12 0.70 22.65
N ARG A 9 -11.76 1.32 23.60
CA ARG A 9 -12.13 2.68 23.39
C ARG A 9 -10.95 3.61 23.43
N ALA A 10 -9.91 3.22 24.11
CA ALA A 10 -8.72 4.04 24.17
C ALA A 10 -7.91 3.96 22.89
N ALA A 11 -8.18 3.02 22.04
CA ALA A 11 -7.39 2.84 20.84
C ALA A 11 -7.67 3.94 19.86
N LYS A 12 -6.61 4.57 19.37
CA LYS A 12 -6.70 5.47 18.24
C LYS A 12 -6.91 4.63 16.98
N PRO A 13 -7.55 5.19 15.94
CA PRO A 13 -7.61 4.52 14.67
C PRO A 13 -6.21 4.15 14.22
N THR A 14 -5.99 2.88 13.99
CA THR A 14 -4.70 2.38 13.56
C THR A 14 -4.59 2.53 12.06
N LYS A 15 -3.46 3.06 11.60
CA LYS A 15 -3.18 3.11 10.17
C LYS A 15 -2.90 1.70 9.67
N THR A 16 -3.36 1.38 8.48
CA THR A 16 -3.18 0.09 7.86
C THR A 16 -2.38 0.22 6.60
N CYS A 17 -1.29 -0.53 6.52
CA CYS A 17 -0.51 -0.68 5.30
C CYS A 17 -0.87 -2.00 4.65
N LEU A 18 -1.43 -1.95 3.44
CA LEU A 18 -1.68 -3.14 2.65
C LEU A 18 -0.45 -3.43 1.80
N VAL A 19 0.14 -4.59 1.98
CA VAL A 19 1.30 -5.03 1.20
C VAL A 19 0.82 -6.09 0.21
N VAL A 20 0.98 -5.81 -1.08
CA VAL A 20 0.58 -6.73 -2.15
C VAL A 20 1.85 -7.29 -2.76
N GLU A 21 2.20 -8.50 -2.39
CA GLU A 21 3.46 -9.13 -2.72
C GLU A 21 3.29 -10.65 -2.62
N ASP A 22 3.65 -11.38 -3.66
CA ASP A 22 3.51 -12.84 -3.66
C ASP A 22 4.77 -13.58 -3.20
N ASN A 23 5.93 -12.92 -3.18
CA ASN A 23 7.18 -13.54 -2.78
C ASN A 23 7.33 -13.51 -1.26
N ILE A 24 7.48 -14.67 -0.64
CA ILE A 24 7.51 -14.77 0.81
C ILE A 24 8.72 -14.08 1.44
N PHE A 25 9.85 -14.07 0.78
CA PHE A 25 11.05 -13.42 1.29
C PHE A 25 10.87 -11.90 1.28
N ASP A 26 10.25 -11.36 0.25
CA ASP A 26 9.96 -9.93 0.16
C ASP A 26 8.90 -9.54 1.19
N GLN A 27 7.89 -10.37 1.42
CA GLN A 27 6.90 -10.15 2.46
C GLN A 27 7.56 -10.07 3.84
N GLU A 28 8.45 -11.00 4.13
CA GLU A 28 9.16 -11.05 5.41
C GLU A 28 10.04 -9.81 5.60
N ARG A 29 10.73 -9.40 4.55
CA ARG A 29 11.59 -8.22 4.59
C ARG A 29 10.77 -6.97 4.90
N ILE A 30 9.67 -6.79 4.21
CA ILE A 30 8.80 -5.64 4.41
C ILE A 30 8.23 -5.66 5.83
N LYS A 31 7.80 -6.82 6.28
CA LYS A 31 7.26 -6.97 7.62
C LYS A 31 8.29 -6.58 8.69
N ARG A 32 9.54 -6.99 8.52
CA ARG A 32 10.60 -6.59 9.45
C ARG A 32 10.81 -5.08 9.48
N ILE A 33 10.79 -4.43 8.32
CA ILE A 33 10.91 -2.98 8.24
C ILE A 33 9.77 -2.32 8.99
N MET A 34 8.55 -2.81 8.78
CA MET A 34 7.37 -2.25 9.41
C MET A 34 7.40 -2.44 10.93
N ASP A 35 7.71 -3.64 11.39
CA ASP A 35 7.73 -3.95 12.82
C ASP A 35 8.78 -3.12 13.55
N LYS A 36 9.92 -2.88 12.90
CA LYS A 36 11.02 -2.15 13.52
C LYS A 36 10.79 -0.65 13.55
N SER A 37 10.18 -0.10 12.52
CA SER A 37 10.15 1.34 12.29
C SER A 37 8.77 1.98 12.44
N PHE A 38 7.70 1.22 12.44
CA PHE A 38 6.34 1.77 12.36
C PHE A 38 5.40 1.11 13.37
N GLN A 39 5.58 1.44 14.62
CA GLN A 39 4.66 0.98 15.65
C GLN A 39 3.32 1.69 15.46
N GLY A 40 2.24 0.98 15.69
CA GLY A 40 0.91 1.53 15.50
C GLY A 40 0.38 1.44 14.08
N VAL A 41 1.15 0.83 13.17
CA VAL A 41 0.68 0.56 11.81
C VAL A 41 0.39 -0.93 11.69
N PHE A 42 -0.83 -1.26 11.34
CA PHE A 42 -1.20 -2.65 11.08
C PHE A 42 -0.81 -3.01 9.65
N VAL A 43 -0.15 -4.14 9.49
CA VAL A 43 0.30 -4.61 8.18
C VAL A 43 -0.58 -5.76 7.73
N ALA A 44 -1.27 -5.58 6.61
CA ALA A 44 -2.04 -6.64 5.98
C ALA A 44 -1.28 -7.11 4.73
N MET A 45 -1.26 -8.42 4.51
CA MET A 45 -0.59 -9.01 3.35
C MET A 45 -1.60 -9.58 2.38
N ALA A 46 -1.39 -9.31 1.11
CA ALA A 46 -2.14 -9.93 0.03
C ALA A 46 -1.14 -10.48 -0.98
N SER A 47 -1.36 -11.70 -1.42
CA SER A 47 -0.44 -12.35 -2.37
C SER A 47 -0.87 -12.18 -3.81
N THR A 48 -2.07 -11.67 -4.04
CA THR A 48 -2.63 -11.45 -5.37
C THR A 48 -3.41 -10.14 -5.40
N LEU A 49 -3.69 -9.67 -6.59
CA LEU A 49 -4.55 -8.48 -6.76
C LEU A 49 -5.98 -8.77 -6.32
N GLU A 50 -6.45 -9.99 -6.54
CA GLU A 50 -7.79 -10.38 -6.08
C GLU A 50 -7.89 -10.31 -4.57
N ASP A 51 -6.90 -10.83 -3.85
CA ASP A 51 -6.86 -10.74 -2.39
C ASP A 51 -6.80 -9.29 -1.93
N ALA A 52 -6.05 -8.45 -2.64
CA ALA A 52 -5.97 -7.04 -2.33
C ALA A 52 -7.32 -6.36 -2.48
N ARG A 53 -8.04 -6.64 -3.55
CA ARG A 53 -9.39 -6.10 -3.76
C ARG A 53 -10.34 -6.53 -2.65
N ALA A 54 -10.29 -7.82 -2.28
CA ALA A 54 -11.14 -8.35 -1.22
C ALA A 54 -10.85 -7.67 0.12
N HIS A 55 -9.59 -7.45 0.43
CA HIS A 55 -9.19 -6.78 1.65
C HIS A 55 -9.71 -5.33 1.67
N MET A 56 -9.50 -4.61 0.57
CA MET A 56 -9.91 -3.20 0.48
C MET A 56 -11.42 -3.01 0.52
N ALA A 57 -12.17 -4.01 0.10
CA ALA A 57 -13.63 -3.97 0.16
C ALA A 57 -14.14 -4.07 1.60
N ARG A 58 -13.34 -4.64 2.51
CA ARG A 58 -13.77 -4.92 3.87
C ARG A 58 -13.11 -4.04 4.91
N TYR A 59 -11.89 -3.60 4.66
CA TYR A 59 -11.08 -2.90 5.65
C TYR A 59 -10.54 -1.61 5.09
N GLN A 60 -10.40 -0.63 5.98
CA GLN A 60 -9.83 0.64 5.60
C GLN A 60 -8.33 0.47 5.33
N THR A 61 -7.84 1.15 4.32
CA THR A 61 -6.43 1.07 3.92
C THR A 61 -5.83 2.47 3.93
N SER A 62 -4.72 2.64 4.62
CA SER A 62 -4.05 3.94 4.75
C SER A 62 -2.97 4.15 3.70
N MET A 63 -2.33 3.08 3.26
CA MET A 63 -1.34 3.12 2.17
C MET A 63 -1.20 1.73 1.58
N ILE A 64 -0.63 1.66 0.39
CA ILE A 64 -0.40 0.39 -0.29
C ILE A 64 1.05 0.31 -0.75
N LEU A 65 1.70 -0.80 -0.43
CA LEU A 65 2.97 -1.20 -1.04
C LEU A 65 2.63 -2.28 -2.06
N LEU A 66 2.97 -2.04 -3.31
CA LEU A 66 2.44 -2.84 -4.41
C LEU A 66 3.57 -3.34 -5.30
N ASP A 67 3.75 -4.65 -5.36
CA ASP A 67 4.65 -5.26 -6.31
C ASP A 67 4.06 -5.11 -7.72
N ASN A 68 4.91 -4.89 -8.69
CA ASN A 68 4.42 -4.76 -10.05
C ASN A 68 4.12 -6.10 -10.72
N ASN A 69 4.81 -7.17 -10.31
CA ASN A 69 4.65 -8.49 -10.93
C ASN A 69 3.93 -9.43 -9.97
N LEU A 70 2.65 -9.65 -10.22
CA LEU A 70 1.81 -10.50 -9.39
C LEU A 70 1.22 -11.63 -10.25
N PRO A 71 0.79 -12.73 -9.61
CA PRO A 71 0.29 -13.87 -10.37
C PRO A 71 -0.91 -13.55 -11.27
N ASP A 72 -1.74 -12.60 -10.84
CA ASP A 72 -2.98 -12.29 -11.54
C ASP A 72 -2.99 -10.90 -12.16
N GLY A 73 -1.82 -10.27 -12.30
CA GLY A 73 -1.76 -9.03 -13.03
C GLY A 73 -0.58 -8.15 -12.65
N ASN A 74 -0.67 -6.93 -13.10
CA ASN A 74 0.39 -5.94 -13.03
C ASN A 74 0.01 -4.86 -12.03
N GLY A 75 0.95 -4.51 -11.13
CA GLY A 75 0.69 -3.53 -10.09
C GLY A 75 0.34 -2.16 -10.64
N ALA A 76 1.03 -1.71 -11.68
CA ALA A 76 0.73 -0.40 -12.26
C ALA A 76 -0.69 -0.32 -12.81
N ASN A 77 -1.18 -1.40 -13.42
CA ASN A 77 -2.57 -1.47 -13.88
C ASN A 77 -3.55 -1.45 -12.71
N PHE A 78 -3.20 -2.11 -11.62
CA PHE A 78 -4.04 -2.07 -10.42
C PHE A 78 -4.12 -0.66 -9.84
N ALA A 79 -3.00 0.07 -9.85
CA ALA A 79 -2.99 1.46 -9.40
C ALA A 79 -3.93 2.32 -10.24
N VAL A 80 -3.96 2.10 -11.55
CA VAL A 80 -4.92 2.79 -12.45
C VAL A 80 -6.36 2.43 -12.07
N GLU A 81 -6.61 1.16 -11.83
CA GLU A 81 -7.94 0.71 -11.40
C GLU A 81 -8.39 1.42 -10.13
N LEU A 82 -7.51 1.54 -9.13
CA LEU A 82 -7.83 2.21 -7.88
C LEU A 82 -8.05 3.71 -8.06
N ALA A 83 -7.28 4.33 -8.94
CA ALA A 83 -7.41 5.75 -9.20
C ALA A 83 -8.77 6.12 -9.80
N GLU A 84 -9.42 5.17 -10.45
CA GLU A 84 -10.72 5.36 -11.07
C GLU A 84 -11.88 5.22 -10.07
N LYS A 85 -11.59 4.75 -8.86
CA LYS A 85 -12.62 4.57 -7.83
C LYS A 85 -12.49 5.67 -6.79
N PRO A 86 -13.52 6.51 -6.61
CA PRO A 86 -13.42 7.64 -5.67
C PRO A 86 -13.05 7.22 -4.25
N GLU A 87 -13.53 6.08 -3.80
CA GLU A 87 -13.26 5.61 -2.45
C GLU A 87 -11.81 5.22 -2.23
N PHE A 88 -11.04 4.94 -3.30
CA PHE A 88 -9.65 4.51 -3.21
C PHE A 88 -8.65 5.50 -3.80
N ALA A 89 -9.14 6.48 -4.56
CA ALA A 89 -8.26 7.36 -5.33
C ALA A 89 -7.29 8.18 -4.48
N GLY A 90 -7.61 8.40 -3.22
CA GLY A 90 -6.75 9.19 -2.33
C GLY A 90 -5.73 8.38 -1.53
N ILE A 91 -5.70 7.07 -1.70
CA ILE A 91 -4.78 6.21 -0.93
C ILE A 91 -3.38 6.31 -1.52
N PRO A 92 -2.36 6.65 -0.71
CA PRO A 92 -0.98 6.68 -1.22
C PRO A 92 -0.49 5.29 -1.60
N ILE A 93 0.12 5.20 -2.77
CA ILE A 93 0.63 3.93 -3.32
C ILE A 93 2.10 4.08 -3.64
N ILE A 94 2.89 3.10 -3.23
CA ILE A 94 4.28 2.95 -3.66
C ILE A 94 4.36 1.63 -4.42
N ILE A 95 4.87 1.70 -5.65
CA ILE A 95 5.14 0.49 -6.43
C ILE A 95 6.59 0.10 -6.21
N VAL A 96 6.81 -1.16 -5.90
CA VAL A 96 8.15 -1.72 -5.70
C VAL A 96 8.35 -2.77 -6.79
N SER A 97 9.45 -2.67 -7.53
CA SER A 97 9.68 -3.55 -8.67
C SER A 97 11.15 -3.90 -8.80
N ASP A 98 11.45 -5.12 -9.26
CA ASP A 98 12.82 -5.50 -9.56
C ASP A 98 13.34 -4.77 -10.81
N TRP A 99 12.46 -4.49 -11.75
CA TRP A 99 12.83 -3.91 -13.04
C TRP A 99 11.87 -2.80 -13.42
N PRO A 100 11.96 -1.60 -12.79
CA PRO A 100 11.13 -0.49 -13.21
C PRO A 100 11.46 -0.07 -14.64
N THR A 101 10.45 0.09 -15.47
CA THR A 101 10.62 0.52 -16.86
C THR A 101 10.04 1.92 -17.05
N PRO A 102 10.47 2.67 -18.07
CA PRO A 102 9.88 3.98 -18.35
C PRO A 102 8.37 3.92 -18.54
N PHE A 103 7.87 2.88 -19.18
CA PHE A 103 6.44 2.70 -19.38
C PHE A 103 5.70 2.56 -18.06
N MET A 104 6.29 1.83 -17.12
CA MET A 104 5.73 1.66 -15.78
C MET A 104 5.67 3.00 -15.03
N PHE A 105 6.72 3.81 -15.13
CA PHE A 105 6.74 5.12 -14.50
C PHE A 105 5.63 6.01 -15.04
N ASP A 106 5.44 6.04 -16.35
CA ASP A 106 4.39 6.86 -16.95
C ASP A 106 3.01 6.43 -16.48
N LYS A 107 2.76 5.13 -16.47
CA LYS A 107 1.48 4.60 -16.03
C LYS A 107 1.23 4.88 -14.56
N ALA A 108 2.24 4.67 -13.72
CA ALA A 108 2.15 4.90 -12.29
C ALA A 108 1.89 6.39 -12.01
N GLN A 109 2.57 7.27 -12.70
CA GLN A 109 2.39 8.70 -12.52
C GLN A 109 0.97 9.12 -12.87
N SER A 110 0.41 8.61 -13.96
CA SER A 110 -0.95 8.93 -14.35
C SER A 110 -1.98 8.43 -13.32
N ALA A 111 -1.64 7.41 -12.57
CA ALA A 111 -2.50 6.85 -11.52
C ALA A 111 -2.31 7.52 -10.15
N GLY A 112 -1.40 8.50 -10.05
CA GLY A 112 -1.15 9.18 -8.78
C GLY A 112 -0.29 8.40 -7.79
N VAL A 113 0.47 7.41 -8.27
CA VAL A 113 1.42 6.66 -7.45
C VAL A 113 2.52 7.62 -6.97
N ILE A 114 2.86 7.55 -5.69
CA ILE A 114 3.83 8.50 -5.12
C ILE A 114 5.25 8.19 -5.55
N HIS A 115 5.61 6.91 -5.51
CA HIS A 115 6.95 6.46 -5.87
C HIS A 115 6.90 5.13 -6.59
N VAL A 116 7.81 4.96 -7.54
CA VAL A 116 8.14 3.66 -8.11
C VAL A 116 9.59 3.41 -7.73
N VAL A 117 9.84 2.37 -6.97
CA VAL A 117 11.13 2.12 -6.33
C VAL A 117 11.64 0.75 -6.74
N ASN A 118 12.94 0.65 -7.03
CA ASN A 118 13.58 -0.64 -7.22
C ASN A 118 13.57 -1.38 -5.88
N LYS A 119 13.31 -2.68 -5.89
CA LYS A 119 13.26 -3.48 -4.66
C LYS A 119 14.55 -3.38 -3.84
N SER A 120 15.69 -3.26 -4.50
CA SER A 120 16.98 -3.13 -3.81
C SER A 120 17.12 -1.81 -3.04
N ASP A 121 16.41 -0.77 -3.46
CA ASP A 121 16.50 0.55 -2.84
C ASP A 121 15.39 0.82 -1.84
N PHE A 122 14.41 -0.06 -1.76
CA PHE A 122 13.26 0.16 -0.90
C PHE A 122 13.65 0.10 0.58
N GLY A 123 13.12 1.01 1.35
CA GLY A 123 13.36 1.07 2.80
C GLY A 123 12.34 1.93 3.51
N ALA A 124 12.54 2.09 4.82
CA ALA A 124 11.59 2.77 5.71
C ALA A 124 11.27 4.19 5.29
N ARG A 125 12.23 4.90 4.68
CA ARG A 125 12.01 6.31 4.29
C ARG A 125 10.83 6.48 3.33
N TYR A 126 10.61 5.50 2.44
CA TYR A 126 9.50 5.57 1.51
C TYR A 126 8.16 5.38 2.20
N ILE A 127 8.14 4.52 3.22
CA ILE A 127 6.93 4.29 4.01
C ILE A 127 6.58 5.54 4.82
N HIS A 128 7.57 6.18 5.42
CA HIS A 128 7.36 7.44 6.14
C HIS A 128 6.77 8.50 5.22
N ALA A 129 7.33 8.63 4.01
CA ALA A 129 6.84 9.60 3.05
C ALA A 129 5.38 9.33 2.69
N ALA A 130 5.03 8.06 2.49
CA ALA A 130 3.66 7.70 2.12
C ALA A 130 2.67 7.94 3.25
N LEU A 131 3.03 7.56 4.47
CA LEU A 131 2.13 7.75 5.61
C LEU A 131 1.88 9.21 5.94
N ASN A 132 2.83 10.07 5.62
CA ASN A 132 2.73 11.50 5.85
C ASN A 132 2.28 12.29 4.62
N HIS A 133 2.10 11.60 3.51
CA HIS A 133 1.74 12.26 2.26
C HIS A 133 0.27 12.67 2.26
N LYS A 134 0.00 13.92 1.89
CA LYS A 134 -1.35 14.38 1.68
C LYS A 134 -1.64 14.30 0.20
N VAL A 135 -2.42 13.30 -0.18
CA VAL A 135 -2.79 13.13 -1.58
C VAL A 135 -3.92 14.07 -1.90
N LYS A 136 -3.69 14.93 -2.87
CA LYS A 136 -4.75 15.78 -3.38
C LYS A 136 -5.55 14.98 -4.38
N ARG A 137 -6.85 14.92 -4.17
CA ARG A 137 -7.71 14.29 -5.15
C ARG A 137 -7.74 15.11 -6.41
N PRO A 138 -7.76 14.49 -7.59
CA PRO A 138 -7.94 15.24 -8.83
C PRO A 138 -9.25 16.01 -8.77
N ARG A 139 -9.20 17.23 -9.22
CA ARG A 139 -10.43 18.02 -9.32
C ARG A 139 -11.22 17.52 -10.50
N LEU A 140 -12.48 17.25 -10.23
CA LEU A 140 -13.41 16.93 -11.29
C LEU A 140 -13.91 18.26 -11.84
N ASN A 141 -13.55 18.54 -13.04
CA ASN A 141 -14.04 19.76 -13.69
C ASN A 141 -15.08 19.41 -14.72
#